data_647afc0a7721dee4dea6d8ec7b4e9390
#
_entry.id   647afc0a7721dee4dea6d8ec7b4e9390
#
_cell.length_a   1.000
_cell.length_b   1.000
_cell.length_c   1.000
_cell.angle_alpha   90.00
_cell.angle_beta   90.00
_cell.angle_gamma   90.00
#
_symmetry.space_group_name_H-M   'P 1'
#
loop_
_entity.id
_entity.type
_entity.pdbx_description
1 polymer ?
#
loop_
_entity_poly.entity_id
_entity_poly.type
_entity_poly.pdbx_seq_one_letter_code
_entity_poly.pdbx_strand_id
1 'polypeptide(L)'
;VYLVDGSTVSMPDTPDNQRVFPQQKIQRPGAGFPIARACAVLSLATAAICDLNFGPYEGKETGESALLRGILDCLKPGDVAVFDRCICSFMMLALLRLQGVDACARLHQCRHNDVCRTRQLGQGDWLVTWTRPARPEWMTQELYERIPQTLTLREVEFNVHVPGCRA
;
A
#
# COMPACT_ATOMS: atom_id res chain seq x y z
N VAL A 1 7.88 11.09 -9.50
CA VAL A 1 7.50 9.67 -9.29
C VAL A 1 8.11 9.21 -7.98
N TYR A 2 7.29 8.56 -7.17
CA TYR A 2 7.66 8.13 -5.83
C TYR A 2 7.42 6.63 -5.67
N LEU A 3 8.36 5.94 -5.04
CA LEU A 3 8.21 4.55 -4.63
C LEU A 3 7.68 4.52 -3.18
N VAL A 4 6.66 3.74 -2.95
CA VAL A 4 6.15 3.47 -1.60
C VAL A 4 6.44 2.02 -1.28
N ASP A 5 7.16 1.80 -0.20
CA ASP A 5 7.53 0.45 0.22
C ASP A 5 7.52 0.32 1.74
N GLY A 6 7.21 -0.89 2.19
CA GLY A 6 7.20 -1.26 3.60
C GLY A 6 8.37 -2.18 3.94
N SER A 7 8.84 -2.08 5.16
CA SER A 7 9.87 -2.95 5.69
C SER A 7 9.67 -3.21 7.18
N THR A 8 10.40 -4.15 7.71
CA THR A 8 10.45 -4.42 9.15
C THR A 8 11.84 -4.15 9.70
N VAL A 9 11.90 -3.60 10.91
CA VAL A 9 13.14 -3.27 11.59
C VAL A 9 13.16 -3.96 12.95
N SER A 10 14.14 -4.84 13.17
CA SER A 10 14.39 -5.41 14.49
C SER A 10 15.15 -4.40 15.35
N MET A 11 14.72 -4.28 16.59
CA MET A 11 15.30 -3.35 17.55
C MET A 11 16.04 -4.10 18.68
N PRO A 12 16.95 -3.45 19.41
CA PRO A 12 17.56 -4.01 20.60
C PRO A 12 16.50 -4.47 21.60
N ASP A 13 16.73 -5.62 22.24
CA ASP A 13 15.80 -6.19 23.22
C ASP A 13 15.92 -5.44 24.56
N THR A 14 15.17 -4.36 24.67
CA THR A 14 15.02 -3.56 25.88
C THR A 14 13.56 -3.53 26.33
N PRO A 15 13.29 -3.37 27.63
CA PRO A 15 11.91 -3.27 28.14
C PRO A 15 11.09 -2.15 27.46
N ASP A 16 11.73 -1.03 27.14
CA ASP A 16 11.06 0.09 26.48
C ASP A 16 10.71 -0.24 25.02
N ASN A 17 11.62 -0.87 24.28
CA ASN A 17 11.33 -1.31 22.92
C ASN A 17 10.26 -2.40 22.90
N GLN A 18 10.30 -3.37 23.81
CA GLN A 18 9.26 -4.41 23.92
C GLN A 18 7.88 -3.83 24.27
N ARG A 19 7.82 -2.75 25.04
CA ARG A 19 6.57 -2.08 25.38
C ARG A 19 5.91 -1.42 24.17
N VAL A 20 6.69 -0.78 23.30
CA VAL A 20 6.19 -0.02 22.14
C VAL A 20 6.10 -0.88 20.90
N PHE A 21 7.09 -1.73 20.67
CA PHE A 21 7.25 -2.60 19.49
C PHE A 21 7.44 -4.05 19.92
N PRO A 22 6.42 -4.70 20.48
CA PRO A 22 6.58 -6.02 21.06
C PRO A 22 7.08 -7.03 20.02
N GLN A 23 7.79 -8.05 20.48
CA GLN A 23 8.12 -9.22 19.67
C GLN A 23 6.85 -9.88 19.10
N GLN A 24 6.99 -10.65 18.03
CA GLN A 24 5.87 -11.41 17.46
C GLN A 24 5.28 -12.41 18.47
N LYS A 25 3.96 -12.44 18.58
CA LYS A 25 3.23 -13.32 19.50
C LYS A 25 3.44 -14.83 19.24
N ILE A 26 3.81 -15.20 18.02
CA ILE A 26 4.13 -16.56 17.67
C ILE A 26 5.44 -17.06 18.32
N GLN A 27 6.31 -16.15 18.74
CA GLN A 27 7.57 -16.46 19.41
C GLN A 27 7.34 -16.60 20.92
N ARG A 28 8.11 -17.48 21.56
CA ARG A 28 8.07 -17.59 23.02
C ARG A 28 8.44 -16.24 23.67
N PRO A 29 7.76 -15.83 24.75
CA PRO A 29 8.12 -14.62 25.47
C PRO A 29 9.60 -14.61 25.86
N GLY A 30 10.30 -13.50 25.58
CA GLY A 30 11.74 -13.35 25.81
C GLY A 30 12.67 -14.05 24.85
N ALA A 31 12.15 -14.71 23.79
CA ALA A 31 12.95 -15.35 22.75
C ALA A 31 13.01 -14.56 21.43
N GLY A 32 12.23 -13.49 21.33
CA GLY A 32 12.14 -12.64 20.13
C GLY A 32 12.59 -11.22 20.40
N PHE A 33 13.00 -10.56 19.33
CA PHE A 33 13.34 -9.14 19.35
C PHE A 33 12.12 -8.26 19.11
N PRO A 34 12.09 -7.03 19.66
CA PRO A 34 11.13 -6.02 19.28
C PRO A 34 11.19 -5.78 17.77
N ILE A 35 10.02 -5.67 17.13
CA ILE A 35 9.93 -5.46 15.68
C ILE A 35 9.01 -4.28 15.40
N ALA A 36 9.55 -3.27 14.71
CA ALA A 36 8.78 -2.22 14.10
C ALA A 36 8.48 -2.54 12.64
N ARG A 37 7.33 -2.11 12.16
CA ARG A 37 7.03 -1.97 10.75
C ARG A 37 7.26 -0.53 10.33
N ALA A 38 7.92 -0.34 9.20
CA ALA A 38 8.15 0.96 8.59
C ALA A 38 7.39 1.02 7.26
N CYS A 39 6.95 2.20 6.88
CA CYS A 39 6.49 2.50 5.52
C CYS A 39 7.11 3.83 5.10
N ALA A 40 7.76 3.86 3.95
CA ALA A 40 8.48 5.00 3.43
C ALA A 40 7.95 5.42 2.05
N VAL A 41 8.02 6.72 1.78
CA VAL A 41 7.84 7.33 0.47
C VAL A 41 9.19 7.84 -0.02
N LEU A 42 9.69 7.27 -1.10
CA LEU A 42 11.00 7.58 -1.68
C LEU A 42 10.85 8.27 -3.03
N SER A 43 11.60 9.34 -3.25
CA SER A 43 11.71 9.96 -4.56
C SER A 43 12.59 9.12 -5.48
N LEU A 44 12.05 8.65 -6.60
CA LEU A 44 12.86 7.91 -7.60
C LEU A 44 13.88 8.80 -8.32
N ALA A 45 13.68 10.12 -8.33
CA ALA A 45 14.62 11.04 -8.98
C ALA A 45 15.89 11.28 -8.15
N THR A 46 15.77 11.26 -6.82
CA THR A 46 16.87 11.63 -5.91
C THR A 46 17.28 10.51 -4.97
N ALA A 47 16.54 9.40 -4.93
CA ALA A 47 16.66 8.33 -3.96
C ALA A 47 16.50 8.80 -2.48
N ALA A 48 15.93 9.99 -2.28
CA ALA A 48 15.70 10.51 -0.95
C ALA A 48 14.37 9.99 -0.37
N ILE A 49 14.36 9.74 0.93
CA ILE A 49 13.15 9.48 1.68
C ILE A 49 12.44 10.82 1.88
N CYS A 50 11.22 10.93 1.37
CA CYS A 50 10.39 12.13 1.50
C CYS A 50 9.62 12.13 2.81
N ASP A 51 9.16 10.97 3.22
CA ASP A 51 8.50 10.77 4.52
C ASP A 51 8.58 9.30 4.95
N LEU A 52 8.44 9.06 6.25
CA LEU A 52 8.62 7.76 6.86
C LEU A 52 7.73 7.63 8.09
N ASN A 53 6.97 6.54 8.18
CA ASN A 53 6.14 6.24 9.33
C ASN A 53 6.48 4.87 9.92
N PHE A 54 6.40 4.76 11.24
CA PHE A 54 6.68 3.54 11.99
C PHE A 54 5.50 3.14 12.85
N GLY A 55 5.30 1.85 13.00
CA GLY A 55 4.33 1.28 13.92
C GLY A 55 4.76 -0.09 14.43
N PRO A 56 4.07 -0.62 15.45
CA PRO A 56 4.28 -1.99 15.87
C PRO A 56 4.04 -2.97 14.73
N TYR A 57 4.72 -4.10 14.74
CA TYR A 57 4.56 -5.13 13.71
C TYR A 57 3.16 -5.76 13.73
N GLU A 58 2.59 -5.94 14.92
CA GLU A 58 1.26 -6.52 15.12
C GLU A 58 0.31 -5.51 15.80
N GLY A 59 -0.96 -5.61 15.46
CA GLY A 59 -2.02 -4.78 16.03
C GLY A 59 -3.03 -4.32 15.00
N LYS A 60 -4.04 -3.57 15.44
CA LYS A 60 -4.96 -2.88 14.53
C LYS A 60 -4.27 -1.66 13.95
N GLU A 61 -4.51 -1.39 12.67
CA GLU A 61 -3.97 -0.20 11.97
C GLU A 61 -2.43 -0.08 11.99
N THR A 62 -1.73 -1.23 11.96
CA THR A 62 -0.27 -1.30 11.95
C THR A 62 0.31 -1.81 10.62
N GLY A 63 -0.56 -2.14 9.66
CA GLY A 63 -0.16 -2.60 8.32
C GLY A 63 0.44 -1.45 7.49
N GLU A 64 1.18 -1.78 6.45
CA GLU A 64 1.81 -0.81 5.54
C GLU A 64 0.82 0.21 4.98
N SER A 65 -0.38 -0.23 4.57
CA SER A 65 -1.43 0.68 4.11
C SER A 65 -1.90 1.66 5.19
N ALA A 66 -1.87 1.26 6.47
CA ALA A 66 -2.23 2.14 7.57
C ALA A 66 -1.13 3.17 7.84
N LEU A 67 0.13 2.72 7.84
CA LEU A 67 1.28 3.61 8.00
C LEU A 67 1.37 4.62 6.84
N LEU A 68 1.13 4.18 5.61
CA LEU A 68 1.10 5.05 4.43
C LEU A 68 0.04 6.15 4.56
N ARG A 69 -1.16 5.82 5.07
CA ARG A 69 -2.20 6.85 5.27
C ARG A 69 -1.74 8.01 6.15
N GLY A 70 -0.85 7.74 7.10
CA GLY A 70 -0.29 8.77 8.00
C GLY A 70 0.72 9.70 7.33
N ILE A 71 1.22 9.37 6.14
CA ILE A 71 2.24 10.15 5.42
C ILE A 71 1.83 10.49 3.97
N LEU A 72 0.56 10.30 3.62
CA LEU A 72 0.08 10.62 2.26
C LEU A 72 0.26 12.09 1.90
N ASP A 73 0.27 12.99 2.87
CA ASP A 73 0.39 14.44 2.66
C ASP A 73 1.76 14.87 2.09
N CYS A 74 2.77 13.98 2.11
CA CYS A 74 4.04 14.23 1.44
C CYS A 74 3.92 14.22 -0.10
N LEU A 75 2.92 13.51 -0.65
CA LEU A 75 2.61 13.47 -2.08
C LEU A 75 1.78 14.69 -2.48
N LYS A 76 2.03 15.22 -3.67
CA LYS A 76 1.36 16.42 -4.19
C LYS A 76 0.58 16.12 -5.47
N PRO A 77 -0.43 16.94 -5.81
CA PRO A 77 -1.14 16.80 -7.08
C PRO A 77 -0.19 16.76 -8.28
N GLY A 78 -0.39 15.78 -9.16
CA GLY A 78 0.46 15.51 -10.31
C GLY A 78 1.61 14.53 -10.03
N ASP A 79 1.79 14.09 -8.78
CA ASP A 79 2.73 13.02 -8.46
C ASP A 79 2.20 11.66 -8.92
N VAL A 80 3.13 10.70 -9.08
CA VAL A 80 2.83 9.30 -9.37
C VAL A 80 3.42 8.45 -8.26
N ALA A 81 2.57 7.73 -7.54
CA ALA A 81 2.96 6.78 -6.51
C ALA A 81 3.04 5.36 -7.10
N VAL A 82 4.17 4.70 -6.92
CA VAL A 82 4.41 3.31 -7.34
C VAL A 82 4.51 2.45 -6.09
N PHE A 83 3.74 1.37 -6.01
CA PHE A 83 3.72 0.49 -4.84
C PHE A 83 3.36 -0.95 -5.21
N ASP A 84 3.59 -1.83 -4.27
CA ASP A 84 3.33 -3.25 -4.43
C ASP A 84 1.82 -3.59 -4.31
N ARG A 85 1.51 -4.87 -4.51
CA ARG A 85 0.14 -5.41 -4.43
C ARG A 85 -0.50 -5.29 -3.04
N CYS A 86 0.28 -5.24 -1.96
CA CYS A 86 -0.23 -5.20 -0.59
C CYS A 86 -0.93 -3.87 -0.27
N ILE A 87 -0.46 -2.79 -0.89
CA ILE A 87 -1.02 -1.45 -0.75
C ILE A 87 -2.17 -1.22 -1.73
N CYS A 88 -2.21 -1.95 -2.86
CA CYS A 88 -3.19 -1.78 -3.93
C CYS A 88 -4.60 -2.16 -3.48
N SER A 89 -5.34 -1.19 -2.98
CA SER A 89 -6.74 -1.33 -2.56
C SER A 89 -7.61 -0.22 -3.15
N PHE A 90 -8.93 -0.46 -3.27
CA PHE A 90 -9.86 0.57 -3.73
C PHE A 90 -9.72 1.85 -2.92
N MET A 91 -9.69 1.74 -1.58
CA MET A 91 -9.62 2.90 -0.70
C MET A 91 -8.33 3.68 -0.85
N MET A 92 -7.19 2.99 -0.98
CA MET A 92 -5.90 3.66 -1.20
C MET A 92 -5.87 4.40 -2.53
N LEU A 93 -6.30 3.76 -3.63
CA LEU A 93 -6.37 4.40 -4.94
C LEU A 93 -7.32 5.59 -4.94
N ALA A 94 -8.45 5.49 -4.23
CA ALA A 94 -9.41 6.58 -4.10
C ALA A 94 -8.85 7.76 -3.29
N LEU A 95 -8.10 7.50 -2.20
CA LEU A 95 -7.42 8.55 -1.42
C LEU A 95 -6.38 9.30 -2.27
N LEU A 96 -5.51 8.57 -2.97
CA LEU A 96 -4.53 9.16 -3.88
C LEU A 96 -5.20 10.01 -4.95
N ARG A 97 -6.28 9.50 -5.56
CA ARG A 97 -7.05 10.25 -6.54
C ARG A 97 -7.67 11.53 -5.98
N LEU A 98 -8.18 11.51 -4.73
CA LEU A 98 -8.70 12.72 -4.07
C LEU A 98 -7.62 13.79 -3.86
N GLN A 99 -6.36 13.37 -3.71
CA GLN A 99 -5.21 14.27 -3.62
C GLN A 99 -4.66 14.69 -5.00
N GLY A 100 -5.21 14.16 -6.10
CA GLY A 100 -4.69 14.42 -7.45
C GLY A 100 -3.37 13.68 -7.74
N VAL A 101 -3.11 12.58 -7.05
CA VAL A 101 -1.94 11.71 -7.21
C VAL A 101 -2.32 10.50 -8.05
N ASP A 102 -1.56 10.23 -9.09
CA ASP A 102 -1.71 9.01 -9.89
C ASP A 102 -1.04 7.83 -9.21
N ALA A 103 -1.51 6.62 -9.52
CA ALA A 103 -1.01 5.40 -8.92
C ALA A 103 -0.62 4.37 -9.99
N CYS A 104 0.51 3.71 -9.77
CA CYS A 104 0.93 2.53 -10.51
C CYS A 104 1.21 1.40 -9.51
N ALA A 105 0.46 0.33 -9.58
CA ALA A 105 0.57 -0.76 -8.62
C ALA A 105 0.42 -2.13 -9.28
N ARG A 106 1.08 -3.11 -8.70
CA ARG A 106 0.81 -4.50 -9.06
C ARG A 106 -0.56 -4.91 -8.52
N LEU A 107 -1.38 -5.53 -9.37
CA LEU A 107 -2.68 -6.05 -8.96
C LEU A 107 -2.51 -7.21 -7.97
N HIS A 108 -3.30 -7.20 -6.91
CA HIS A 108 -3.35 -8.31 -5.95
C HIS A 108 -4.02 -9.53 -6.60
N GLN A 109 -3.39 -10.69 -6.53
CA GLN A 109 -3.85 -11.93 -7.19
C GLN A 109 -5.29 -12.36 -6.81
N CYS A 110 -5.78 -12.00 -5.63
CA CYS A 110 -7.16 -12.31 -5.20
C CYS A 110 -8.22 -11.44 -5.89
N ARG A 111 -7.84 -10.43 -6.69
CA ARG A 111 -8.79 -9.48 -7.30
C ARG A 111 -9.17 -9.80 -8.74
N HIS A 112 -8.65 -10.88 -9.31
CA HIS A 112 -8.97 -11.26 -10.70
C HIS A 112 -10.46 -11.53 -10.95
N ASN A 113 -11.24 -11.83 -9.90
CA ASN A 113 -12.65 -12.23 -10.03
C ASN A 113 -13.65 -11.09 -9.84
N ASP A 114 -13.24 -9.94 -9.27
CA ASP A 114 -14.14 -8.83 -8.91
C ASP A 114 -14.08 -7.65 -9.90
N VAL A 115 -13.36 -7.82 -11.01
CA VAL A 115 -13.07 -6.75 -11.95
C VAL A 115 -14.04 -6.79 -13.13
N CYS A 116 -14.85 -5.76 -13.27
CA CYS A 116 -15.63 -5.56 -14.48
C CYS A 116 -14.75 -4.95 -15.59
N ARG A 117 -14.29 -5.78 -16.53
CA ARG A 117 -13.59 -5.34 -17.74
C ARG A 117 -14.59 -4.62 -18.65
N THR A 118 -14.47 -3.30 -18.73
CA THR A 118 -15.42 -2.46 -19.47
C THR A 118 -15.00 -2.23 -20.91
N ARG A 119 -13.70 -2.11 -21.18
CA ARG A 119 -13.19 -1.86 -22.53
C ARG A 119 -11.79 -2.42 -22.71
N GLN A 120 -11.59 -3.15 -23.80
CA GLN A 120 -10.27 -3.57 -24.24
C GLN A 120 -9.59 -2.45 -25.03
N LEU A 121 -8.37 -2.12 -24.66
CA LEU A 121 -7.53 -1.12 -25.33
C LEU A 121 -6.49 -1.76 -26.24
N GLY A 122 -6.07 -2.97 -25.91
CA GLY A 122 -5.10 -3.76 -26.65
C GLY A 122 -5.00 -5.17 -26.10
N GLN A 123 -4.06 -5.96 -26.62
CA GLN A 123 -3.81 -7.30 -26.08
C GLN A 123 -3.25 -7.17 -24.64
N GLY A 124 -3.94 -7.75 -23.67
CA GLY A 124 -3.57 -7.66 -22.25
C GLY A 124 -3.76 -6.25 -21.64
N ASP A 125 -4.53 -5.38 -22.28
CA ASP A 125 -4.72 -3.98 -21.86
C ASP A 125 -6.22 -3.64 -21.82
N TRP A 126 -6.71 -3.30 -20.62
CA TRP A 126 -8.12 -3.12 -20.34
C TRP A 126 -8.41 -1.88 -19.51
N LEU A 127 -9.53 -1.25 -19.76
CA LEU A 127 -10.19 -0.41 -18.76
C LEU A 127 -11.08 -1.30 -17.91
N VAL A 128 -10.95 -1.15 -16.60
CA VAL A 128 -11.69 -1.91 -15.60
C VAL A 128 -12.39 -0.96 -14.66
N THR A 129 -13.54 -1.36 -14.16
CA THR A 129 -14.29 -0.58 -13.17
C THR A 129 -14.34 -1.35 -11.88
N TRP A 130 -13.83 -0.72 -10.82
CA TRP A 130 -13.93 -1.21 -9.46
C TRP A 130 -15.06 -0.50 -8.74
N THR A 131 -15.88 -1.25 -8.01
CA THR A 131 -16.95 -0.70 -7.18
C THR A 131 -16.45 -0.47 -5.76
N ARG A 132 -16.91 0.64 -5.17
CA ARG A 132 -16.56 1.01 -3.80
C ARG A 132 -17.04 -0.06 -2.80
N PRO A 133 -16.14 -0.64 -1.99
CA PRO A 133 -16.52 -1.56 -0.93
C PRO A 133 -17.18 -0.82 0.24
N ALA A 134 -17.70 -1.56 1.22
CA ALA A 134 -18.21 -0.99 2.46
C ALA A 134 -17.17 -0.13 3.16
N ARG A 135 -17.64 0.87 3.92
CA ARG A 135 -16.76 1.78 4.68
C ARG A 135 -15.94 1.00 5.70
N PRO A 136 -14.61 1.10 5.66
CA PRO A 136 -13.75 0.49 6.68
C PRO A 136 -13.83 1.25 8.00
N GLU A 137 -13.58 0.58 9.12
CA GLU A 137 -13.68 1.17 10.47
C GLU A 137 -12.81 2.43 10.66
N TRP A 138 -11.60 2.45 10.07
CA TRP A 138 -10.67 3.56 10.19
C TRP A 138 -11.08 4.83 9.44
N MET A 139 -12.05 4.75 8.51
CA MET A 139 -12.46 5.88 7.67
C MET A 139 -13.68 6.58 8.26
N THR A 140 -13.63 7.91 8.36
CA THR A 140 -14.80 8.70 8.77
C THR A 140 -15.91 8.66 7.72
N GLN A 141 -17.14 8.88 8.13
CA GLN A 141 -18.29 8.93 7.21
C GLN A 141 -18.12 10.05 6.17
N GLU A 142 -17.66 11.23 6.59
CA GLU A 142 -17.43 12.38 5.71
C GLU A 142 -16.39 12.06 4.61
N LEU A 143 -15.27 11.42 4.99
CA LEU A 143 -14.26 11.03 4.02
C LEU A 143 -14.79 9.96 3.07
N TYR A 144 -15.55 8.99 3.59
CA TYR A 144 -16.16 7.95 2.77
C TYR A 144 -17.14 8.50 1.74
N GLU A 145 -17.92 9.54 2.08
CA GLU A 145 -18.85 10.20 1.15
C GLU A 145 -18.12 10.95 0.02
N ARG A 146 -16.92 11.44 0.27
CA ARG A 146 -16.08 12.09 -0.75
C ARG A 146 -15.46 11.09 -1.73
N ILE A 147 -15.33 9.82 -1.35
CA ILE A 147 -14.78 8.78 -2.21
C ILE A 147 -15.78 8.39 -3.29
N PRO A 148 -15.37 8.29 -4.57
CA PRO A 148 -16.27 7.96 -5.68
C PRO A 148 -16.86 6.54 -5.51
N GLN A 149 -18.06 6.35 -6.06
CA GLN A 149 -18.77 5.05 -6.06
C GLN A 149 -17.99 4.00 -6.87
N THR A 150 -17.29 4.45 -7.89
CA THR A 150 -16.49 3.59 -8.78
C THR A 150 -15.17 4.24 -9.13
N LEU A 151 -14.16 3.42 -9.39
CA LEU A 151 -12.89 3.83 -9.97
C LEU A 151 -12.73 3.15 -11.33
N THR A 152 -12.49 3.94 -12.38
CA THR A 152 -12.03 3.43 -13.66
C THR A 152 -10.52 3.40 -13.67
N LEU A 153 -9.94 2.22 -13.85
CA LEU A 153 -8.50 1.95 -13.83
C LEU A 153 -8.08 1.33 -15.15
N ARG A 154 -6.82 1.49 -15.52
CA ARG A 154 -6.20 0.75 -16.61
C ARG A 154 -5.44 -0.43 -16.03
N GLU A 155 -5.80 -1.63 -16.46
CA GLU A 155 -5.12 -2.88 -16.10
C GLU A 155 -4.34 -3.38 -17.32
N VAL A 156 -3.04 -3.58 -17.13
CA VAL A 156 -2.14 -4.07 -18.17
C VAL A 156 -1.52 -5.37 -17.69
N GLU A 157 -1.67 -6.42 -18.50
CA GLU A 157 -1.05 -7.72 -18.29
C GLU A 157 0.12 -7.88 -19.25
N PHE A 158 1.30 -8.18 -18.72
CA PHE A 158 2.48 -8.46 -19.54
C PHE A 158 3.35 -9.51 -18.85
N ASN A 159 4.01 -10.31 -19.68
CA ASN A 159 4.95 -11.32 -19.21
C ASN A 159 6.36 -10.74 -19.20
N VAL A 160 7.02 -10.83 -18.06
CA VAL A 160 8.44 -10.48 -17.93
C VAL A 160 9.26 -11.76 -18.03
N HIS A 161 10.06 -11.87 -19.08
CA HIS A 161 11.01 -12.98 -19.20
C HIS A 161 12.38 -12.51 -18.69
N VAL A 162 12.81 -13.08 -17.59
CA VAL A 162 14.16 -12.84 -17.02
C VAL A 162 15.01 -14.08 -17.33
N PRO A 163 16.07 -13.97 -18.15
CA PRO A 163 16.94 -15.10 -18.44
C PRO A 163 17.49 -15.72 -17.14
N GLY A 164 17.36 -17.05 -17.01
CA GLY A 164 17.80 -17.79 -15.85
C GLY A 164 16.81 -17.87 -14.68
N CYS A 165 15.69 -17.15 -14.72
CA CYS A 165 14.58 -17.31 -13.76
C CYS A 165 13.49 -18.18 -14.38
N ARG A 166 12.97 -19.15 -13.60
CA ARG A 166 11.73 -19.86 -13.98
C ARG A 166 10.54 -18.93 -13.76
N ALA A 167 9.63 -18.91 -14.72
CA ALA A 167 8.37 -18.17 -14.60
C ALA A 167 7.49 -18.75 -13.48
#